data_bf71bd2de4bb51b7ca4edf39039dbc47
#
_entry.id   bf71bd2de4bb51b7ca4edf39039dbc47
#
_cell.length_a   1.000
_cell.length_b   1.000
_cell.length_c   1.000
_cell.angle_alpha   90.00
_cell.angle_beta   90.00
_cell.angle_gamma   90.00
#
_symmetry.space_group_name_H-M   'P 1'
#
loop_
_entity.id
_entity.type
_entity.pdbx_description
1 polymer ?
#
loop_
_entity_poly.entity_id
_entity_poly.type
_entity_poly.pdbx_seq_one_letter_code
_entity_poly.pdbx_strand_id
1 'polypeptide(L)' 'MTIFTERLKELRLKKGLTQKDIADLVHVNRVTYTNWEKGKREPSFENLIKLADLLEVSLDWLFGRE' A
#
# COMPACT_ATOMS: atom_id res chain seq x y z
N MET A 1 -12.29 7.38 3.60
CA MET A 1 -11.26 6.44 3.15
C MET A 1 -11.63 5.89 1.78
N THR A 2 -10.66 5.59 0.98
CA THR A 2 -10.89 5.03 -0.34
C THR A 2 -10.75 3.51 -0.31
N ILE A 3 -11.22 2.85 -1.36
CA ILE A 3 -11.01 1.41 -1.51
C ILE A 3 -9.53 1.08 -1.47
N PHE A 4 -8.70 1.93 -2.10
CA PHE A 4 -7.25 1.75 -2.09
C PHE A 4 -6.68 1.66 -0.66
N THR A 5 -7.05 2.61 0.20
CA THR A 5 -6.52 2.62 1.58
C THR A 5 -6.98 1.40 2.36
N GLU A 6 -8.23 1.01 2.20
CA GLU A 6 -8.78 -0.16 2.88
C GLU A 6 -8.09 -1.45 2.43
N ARG A 7 -7.94 -1.64 1.12
CA ARG A 7 -7.32 -2.85 0.57
C ARG A 7 -5.83 -2.93 0.88
N LEU A 8 -5.15 -1.79 0.86
CA LEU A 8 -3.73 -1.74 1.22
C LEU A 8 -3.51 -2.24 2.64
N LYS A 9 -4.28 -1.72 3.58
CA LYS A 9 -4.19 -2.14 4.98
C LYS A 9 -4.59 -3.60 5.16
N GLU A 10 -5.68 -4.01 4.52
CA GLU A 10 -6.16 -5.39 4.59
C GLU A 10 -5.10 -6.38 4.14
N LEU A 11 -4.47 -6.12 2.99
CA LEU A 11 -3.41 -7.00 2.49
C LEU A 11 -2.21 -7.05 3.41
N ARG A 12 -1.81 -5.90 3.91
CA ARG A 12 -0.68 -5.83 4.84
C ARG A 12 -0.92 -6.72 6.06
N LEU A 13 -2.09 -6.57 6.65
CA LEU A 13 -2.45 -7.37 7.83
C LEU A 13 -2.54 -8.85 7.50
N LYS A 14 -3.11 -9.17 6.34
CA LYS A 14 -3.23 -10.56 5.90
C LYS A 14 -1.87 -11.22 5.72
N LYS A 15 -0.87 -10.47 5.27
CA LYS A 15 0.49 -10.97 5.11
C LYS A 15 1.30 -10.93 6.41
N GLY A 16 0.72 -10.43 7.50
CA GLY A 16 1.40 -10.37 8.79
C GLY A 16 2.50 -9.32 8.85
N LEU A 17 2.41 -8.29 8.04
CA LEU A 17 3.43 -7.24 7.96
C LEU A 17 3.04 -6.02 8.78
N THR A 18 4.04 -5.39 9.42
CA THR A 18 3.84 -4.10 10.06
C THR A 18 3.94 -2.99 9.01
N GLN A 19 3.51 -1.79 9.38
CA GLN A 19 3.68 -0.64 8.51
C GLN A 19 5.17 -0.38 8.20
N LYS A 20 6.02 -0.57 9.22
CA LYS A 20 7.46 -0.42 9.03
C LYS A 20 8.01 -1.45 8.06
N ASP A 21 7.53 -2.69 8.13
CA ASP A 21 7.98 -3.75 7.25
C ASP A 21 7.74 -3.39 5.78
N ILE A 22 6.53 -2.93 5.45
CA ILE A 22 6.22 -2.55 4.07
C ILE A 22 7.01 -1.31 3.67
N ALA A 23 7.10 -0.32 4.55
CA ALA A 23 7.85 0.89 4.25
C ALA A 23 9.30 0.56 3.87
N ASP A 24 9.93 -0.31 4.64
CA ASP A 24 11.30 -0.75 4.36
C ASP A 24 11.40 -1.47 3.00
N LEU A 25 10.43 -2.31 2.70
CA LEU A 25 10.43 -3.08 1.44
C LEU A 25 10.27 -2.20 0.20
N VAL A 26 9.54 -1.10 0.30
CA VAL A 26 9.36 -0.17 -0.83
C VAL A 26 10.28 1.05 -0.71
N HIS A 27 11.19 1.04 0.25
CA HIS A 27 12.24 2.06 0.41
C HIS A 27 11.70 3.46 0.71
N VAL A 28 10.70 3.53 1.60
CA VAL A 28 10.20 4.81 2.12
C VAL A 28 10.22 4.74 3.65
N ASN A 29 10.08 5.88 4.31
CA ASN A 29 10.00 5.85 5.76
C ASN A 29 8.57 5.46 6.20
N ARG A 30 8.46 5.03 7.47
CA ARG A 30 7.19 4.55 8.01
C ARG A 30 6.11 5.64 7.99
N VAL A 31 6.48 6.89 8.22
CA VAL A 31 5.52 7.99 8.23
C VAL A 31 4.90 8.18 6.85
N THR A 32 5.72 8.11 5.81
CA THR A 32 5.24 8.20 4.43
C THR A 32 4.24 7.08 4.14
N TYR A 33 4.59 5.84 4.47
CA TYR A 33 3.69 4.71 4.24
C TYR A 33 2.40 4.85 5.06
N THR A 34 2.52 5.26 6.32
CA THR A 34 1.35 5.45 7.19
C THR A 34 0.37 6.45 6.58
N ASN A 35 0.90 7.53 5.99
CA ASN A 35 0.06 8.52 5.33
C ASN A 35 -0.69 7.94 4.13
N TRP A 36 -0.09 6.98 3.42
CA TRP A 36 -0.78 6.30 2.33
C TRP A 36 -1.98 5.50 2.85
N GLU A 37 -1.81 4.76 3.96
CA GLU A 37 -2.92 3.98 4.54
C GLU A 37 -4.02 4.88 5.11
N LYS A 38 -3.65 6.06 5.60
CA LYS A 38 -4.62 7.01 6.16
C LYS A 38 -5.31 7.86 5.08
N GLY A 39 -4.83 7.79 3.85
CA GLY A 39 -5.38 8.61 2.77
C GLY A 39 -4.94 10.06 2.80
N LYS A 40 -3.93 10.40 3.60
CA LYS A 40 -3.41 11.77 3.68
C LYS A 40 -2.50 12.12 2.51
N ARG A 41 -1.85 11.13 1.93
CA ARG A 41 -0.96 11.27 0.78
C ARG A 41 -1.15 10.08 -0.13
N GLU A 42 -0.88 10.28 -1.41
CA GLU A 42 -0.96 9.22 -2.40
C GLU A 42 0.45 8.81 -2.82
N PRO A 43 0.70 7.51 -3.02
CA PRO A 43 1.99 7.07 -3.54
C PRO A 43 2.19 7.55 -4.97
N SER A 44 3.45 7.73 -5.37
CA SER A 44 3.79 7.96 -6.78
C SER A 44 3.42 6.72 -7.59
N PHE A 45 3.37 6.86 -8.93
CA PHE A 45 3.15 5.70 -9.80
C PHE A 45 4.19 4.61 -9.56
N GLU A 46 5.45 5.01 -9.42
CA GLU A 46 6.53 4.06 -9.16
C GLU A 46 6.27 3.28 -7.88
N ASN A 47 5.88 3.96 -6.82
CA ASN A 47 5.59 3.29 -5.54
C ASN A 47 4.33 2.44 -5.61
N LEU A 48 3.32 2.86 -6.39
CA LEU A 48 2.13 2.04 -6.60
C LEU A 48 2.49 0.72 -7.26
N ILE A 49 3.35 0.75 -8.26
CA ILE A 49 3.80 -0.46 -8.96
C ILE A 49 4.56 -1.37 -7.99
N LYS A 50 5.45 -0.80 -7.19
CA LYS A 50 6.18 -1.57 -6.17
C LYS A 50 5.25 -2.23 -5.17
N LEU A 51 4.24 -1.50 -4.71
CA LEU A 51 3.25 -2.05 -3.77
C LEU A 51 2.47 -3.20 -4.39
N ALA A 52 2.00 -3.03 -5.62
CA ALA A 52 1.24 -4.07 -6.31
C ALA A 52 2.08 -5.33 -6.49
N ASP A 53 3.33 -5.17 -6.91
CA ASP A 53 4.24 -6.30 -7.10
C ASP A 53 4.53 -6.99 -5.78
N LEU A 54 4.85 -6.24 -4.74
CA LEU A 54 5.15 -6.77 -3.42
C LEU A 54 3.97 -7.53 -2.84
N LEU A 55 2.78 -6.98 -2.98
CA LEU A 55 1.57 -7.56 -2.41
C LEU A 55 0.92 -8.58 -3.35
N GLU A 56 1.47 -8.76 -4.54
CA GLU A 56 1.02 -9.75 -5.53
C GLU A 56 -0.43 -9.55 -5.94
N VAL A 57 -0.80 -8.30 -6.19
CA VAL A 57 -2.13 -7.94 -6.67
C VAL A 57 -1.99 -6.99 -7.85
N SER A 58 -3.06 -6.84 -8.62
CA SER A 58 -3.08 -5.87 -9.70
C SER A 58 -3.39 -4.48 -9.17
N LEU A 59 -2.99 -3.46 -9.90
CA LEU A 59 -3.39 -2.09 -9.59
C LEU A 59 -4.91 -1.93 -9.70
N ASP A 60 -5.53 -2.61 -10.66
CA ASP A 60 -6.98 -2.56 -10.82
C ASP A 60 -7.68 -3.04 -9.55
N TRP A 61 -7.19 -4.14 -8.96
CA TRP A 61 -7.78 -4.63 -7.72
C TRP A 61 -7.58 -3.63 -6.58
N LEU A 62 -6.39 -3.04 -6.46
CA LEU A 62 -6.11 -2.06 -5.40
C LEU A 62 -7.03 -0.85 -5.50
N PHE A 63 -7.39 -0.44 -6.71
CA PHE A 63 -8.25 0.73 -6.91
C PHE A 63 -9.73 0.36 -6.99
N GLY A 64 -10.08 -0.89 -6.78
CA GLY A 64 -11.48 -1.30 -6.77
C GLY A 64 -12.11 -1.39 -8.16
N ARG A 65 -11.31 -1.60 -9.18
CA ARG A 65 -11.78 -1.71 -10.56
C ARG A 65 -11.92 -3.16 -11.03
N GLU A 66 -11.63 -4.07 -10.14
CA GLU A 66 -11.66 -5.50 -10.43
C GLU A 66 -12.57 -6.22 -9.47
#